data_6dd6ca9da8bf1c7a69d3363d85dc3cf8
#
_entry.id   6dd6ca9da8bf1c7a69d3363d85dc3cf8
#
_cell.length_a   1.000
_cell.length_b   1.000
_cell.length_c   1.000
_cell.angle_alpha   90.00
_cell.angle_beta   90.00
_cell.angle_gamma   90.00
#
_symmetry.space_group_name_H-M   'P 1'
#
loop_
_entity.id
_entity.type
_entity.pdbx_description
1 polymer ?
#
loop_
_entity_poly.entity_id
_entity_poly.type
_entity_poly.pdbx_seq_one_letter_code
_entity_poly.pdbx_strand_id
1 'polypeptide(L)'
;MMTRKLLIALAVTLAATSAAHAADAFPRLGTYAIASPHNYYDADYQKQLAKVNVSILNIYPGWGTGQKTTMDATVKKIKAINPNTHVFAYVIGESLQIPATSAWVDFESTVNSSNWWLYGTGLDTSKVLSDFGKAYYILNITTQAKKNSSGKNFAQWFGDYAAAQFGNPNPSLDGIYTDNVFWKPRRDGDWNMDGKIDSQNDPTVQAWYRAGYRQYVDTLRKDMPGKLQLANVADWGQSNAVLTEYKGAFNGGVLEHIIGSSWSVEGQGWAVMMAHYRKAMDALAAPKYAIFEQFGSATDYQGMRYGLASCLMDDAYYAFNNSAHQNYGVDWFDEYDAKLGAAVSKPQTAAWQQGVYRRDFENGIVLVNPKGNGQREVTLEGDFFKIKGTQDPKVNDGSTVRKVTLKDRDGIILLRAKPVKRPAPPAAITTTASN
;
A
#
# COMPACT_ATOMS: atom_id res chain seq x y z
N MET A 1 22.50 7.40 -45.21
CA MET A 1 22.50 6.53 -44.02
C MET A 1 22.10 7.29 -42.75
N MET A 2 21.64 8.54 -42.87
CA MET A 2 21.29 9.42 -41.72
C MET A 2 19.79 9.46 -41.35
N THR A 3 18.90 8.99 -42.21
CA THR A 3 17.43 9.10 -42.03
C THR A 3 16.80 8.00 -41.17
N ARG A 4 17.44 6.86 -40.97
CA ARG A 4 16.90 5.75 -40.14
C ARG A 4 17.04 5.93 -38.62
N LYS A 5 18.09 6.68 -38.18
CA LYS A 5 18.30 6.91 -36.73
C LYS A 5 17.36 7.94 -36.13
N LEU A 6 16.82 8.87 -36.93
CA LEU A 6 15.92 9.92 -36.44
C LEU A 6 14.48 9.39 -36.20
N LEU A 7 14.03 8.43 -37.02
CA LEU A 7 12.71 7.82 -36.87
C LEU A 7 12.57 6.91 -35.63
N ILE A 8 13.66 6.24 -35.24
CA ILE A 8 13.67 5.38 -34.05
C ILE A 8 13.65 6.21 -32.75
N ALA A 9 14.34 7.35 -32.71
CA ALA A 9 14.32 8.24 -31.55
C ALA A 9 12.96 8.90 -31.33
N LEU A 10 12.22 9.24 -32.40
CA LEU A 10 10.89 9.86 -32.29
C LEU A 10 9.82 8.86 -31.83
N ALA A 11 9.90 7.58 -32.28
CA ALA A 11 8.97 6.54 -31.86
C ALA A 11 9.15 6.15 -30.38
N VAL A 12 10.38 6.12 -29.87
CA VAL A 12 10.68 5.81 -28.46
C VAL A 12 10.23 6.95 -27.54
N THR A 13 10.38 8.21 -27.96
CA THR A 13 9.93 9.36 -27.15
C THR A 13 8.39 9.46 -27.08
N LEU A 14 7.67 9.17 -28.15
CA LEU A 14 6.19 9.15 -28.12
C LEU A 14 5.63 7.99 -27.30
N ALA A 15 6.24 6.81 -27.35
CA ALA A 15 5.83 5.67 -26.53
C ALA A 15 6.11 5.89 -25.05
N ALA A 16 7.24 6.51 -24.68
CA ALA A 16 7.57 6.85 -23.31
C ALA A 16 6.64 7.92 -22.71
N THR A 17 6.25 8.92 -23.50
CA THR A 17 5.33 9.96 -23.04
C THR A 17 3.89 9.46 -22.89
N SER A 18 3.44 8.54 -23.74
CA SER A 18 2.10 7.94 -23.61
C SER A 18 2.00 6.97 -22.42
N ALA A 19 3.06 6.21 -22.12
CA ALA A 19 3.11 5.33 -20.96
C ALA A 19 3.18 6.12 -19.64
N ALA A 20 3.95 7.20 -19.59
CA ALA A 20 4.00 8.10 -18.43
C ALA A 20 2.65 8.78 -18.17
N HIS A 21 1.90 9.15 -19.22
CA HIS A 21 0.59 9.78 -19.09
C HIS A 21 -0.48 8.82 -18.53
N ALA A 22 -0.43 7.55 -18.90
CA ALA A 22 -1.35 6.52 -18.37
C ALA A 22 -1.07 6.17 -16.91
N ALA A 23 0.20 6.20 -16.49
CA ALA A 23 0.60 5.94 -15.10
C ALA A 23 0.21 7.07 -14.13
N ASP A 24 -0.03 8.29 -14.65
CA ASP A 24 -0.40 9.47 -13.85
C ASP A 24 -1.92 9.67 -13.72
N ALA A 25 -2.76 8.84 -14.36
CA ALA A 25 -4.21 9.02 -14.37
C ALA A 25 -4.86 8.65 -13.02
N PHE A 26 -5.87 9.43 -12.64
CA PHE A 26 -6.68 9.24 -11.43
C PHE A 26 -8.15 8.93 -11.75
N PRO A 27 -8.90 8.26 -10.85
CA PRO A 27 -8.44 7.74 -9.56
C PRO A 27 -7.48 6.57 -9.71
N ARG A 28 -6.55 6.42 -8.77
CA ARG A 28 -5.66 5.28 -8.66
C ARG A 28 -6.23 4.33 -7.60
N LEU A 29 -6.31 3.05 -7.94
CA LEU A 29 -6.98 2.06 -7.11
C LEU A 29 -6.03 0.93 -6.71
N GLY A 30 -6.23 0.41 -5.51
CA GLY A 30 -5.52 -0.75 -4.99
C GLY A 30 -6.47 -1.78 -4.39
N THR A 31 -5.98 -2.99 -4.17
CA THR A 31 -6.70 -4.01 -3.41
C THR A 31 -5.74 -4.85 -2.57
N TYR A 32 -6.21 -5.22 -1.40
CA TYR A 32 -5.58 -6.12 -0.46
C TYR A 32 -6.36 -7.45 -0.43
N ALA A 33 -6.06 -8.32 -1.40
CA ALA A 33 -6.88 -9.50 -1.72
C ALA A 33 -6.25 -10.78 -1.16
N ILE A 34 -6.02 -10.84 0.17
CA ILE A 34 -5.28 -11.92 0.82
C ILE A 34 -6.16 -13.01 1.45
N ALA A 35 -7.44 -12.76 1.66
CA ALA A 35 -8.37 -13.68 2.31
C ALA A 35 -9.53 -14.11 1.40
N SER A 36 -9.43 -13.86 0.10
CA SER A 36 -10.50 -14.19 -0.86
C SER A 36 -10.81 -15.69 -0.87
N PRO A 37 -12.09 -16.07 -0.87
CA PRO A 37 -12.51 -17.45 -1.12
C PRO A 37 -12.34 -17.85 -2.58
N HIS A 38 -12.12 -16.87 -3.49
CA HIS A 38 -11.91 -17.13 -4.91
C HIS A 38 -10.48 -17.60 -5.15
N ASN A 39 -10.35 -18.58 -6.01
CA ASN A 39 -9.04 -19.03 -6.46
C ASN A 39 -8.44 -18.02 -7.44
N TYR A 40 -7.17 -17.67 -7.27
CA TYR A 40 -6.48 -16.74 -8.16
C TYR A 40 -6.37 -17.24 -9.62
N TYR A 41 -6.65 -18.50 -9.90
CA TYR A 41 -6.74 -19.02 -11.27
C TYR A 41 -8.14 -18.81 -11.92
N ASP A 42 -9.13 -18.35 -11.17
CA ASP A 42 -10.44 -18.00 -11.69
C ASP A 42 -10.34 -16.80 -12.62
N ALA A 43 -10.86 -16.93 -13.85
CA ALA A 43 -10.70 -15.93 -14.88
C ALA A 43 -11.48 -14.62 -14.57
N ASP A 44 -12.63 -14.72 -13.91
CA ASP A 44 -13.42 -13.53 -13.57
C ASP A 44 -12.81 -12.80 -12.38
N TYR A 45 -12.23 -13.55 -11.44
CA TYR A 45 -11.48 -12.95 -10.35
C TYR A 45 -10.19 -12.26 -10.85
N GLN A 46 -9.48 -12.86 -11.82
CA GLN A 46 -8.33 -12.21 -12.48
C GLN A 46 -8.72 -10.91 -13.17
N LYS A 47 -9.91 -10.84 -13.80
CA LYS A 47 -10.45 -9.60 -14.39
C LYS A 47 -10.73 -8.54 -13.32
N GLN A 48 -11.24 -8.92 -12.14
CA GLN A 48 -11.44 -7.99 -11.02
C GLN A 48 -10.11 -7.44 -10.52
N LEU A 49 -9.11 -8.30 -10.28
CA LEU A 49 -7.78 -7.91 -9.85
C LEU A 49 -7.07 -7.01 -10.87
N ALA A 50 -7.33 -7.20 -12.16
CA ALA A 50 -6.78 -6.39 -13.23
C ALA A 50 -7.45 -5.02 -13.40
N LYS A 51 -8.59 -4.75 -12.74
CA LYS A 51 -9.23 -3.43 -12.76
C LYS A 51 -8.49 -2.37 -11.95
N VAL A 52 -7.68 -2.78 -10.98
CA VAL A 52 -6.95 -1.88 -10.10
C VAL A 52 -5.47 -1.74 -10.49
N ASN A 53 -4.84 -0.68 -10.04
CA ASN A 53 -3.44 -0.39 -10.34
C ASN A 53 -2.48 -1.23 -9.48
N VAL A 54 -2.89 -1.59 -8.25
CA VAL A 54 -2.07 -2.36 -7.30
C VAL A 54 -2.90 -3.49 -6.71
N SER A 55 -2.41 -4.73 -6.83
CA SER A 55 -3.01 -5.93 -6.23
C SER A 55 -2.01 -6.64 -5.33
N ILE A 56 -2.36 -6.83 -4.06
CA ILE A 56 -1.59 -7.64 -3.11
C ILE A 56 -2.28 -8.98 -2.96
N LEU A 57 -1.57 -10.07 -3.28
CA LEU A 57 -2.10 -11.43 -3.29
C LEU A 57 -1.43 -12.28 -2.22
N ASN A 58 -2.21 -13.14 -1.56
CA ASN A 58 -1.69 -14.09 -0.58
C ASN A 58 -0.91 -15.19 -1.28
N ILE A 59 0.37 -15.25 -0.99
CA ILE A 59 1.30 -16.24 -1.53
C ILE A 59 1.95 -16.97 -0.36
N TYR A 60 2.02 -18.27 -0.45
CA TYR A 60 2.65 -19.10 0.58
C TYR A 60 3.52 -20.18 -0.08
N PRO A 61 4.50 -20.75 0.63
CA PRO A 61 5.27 -21.88 0.14
C PRO A 61 4.33 -23.03 -0.28
N GLY A 62 4.62 -23.64 -1.43
CA GLY A 62 3.75 -24.67 -2.00
C GLY A 62 2.55 -24.13 -2.79
N TRP A 63 2.52 -22.85 -3.13
CA TRP A 63 1.58 -22.35 -4.12
C TRP A 63 1.60 -23.24 -5.37
N GLY A 64 0.45 -23.61 -5.84
CA GLY A 64 0.30 -24.54 -6.95
C GLY A 64 0.06 -25.99 -6.51
N THR A 65 0.35 -26.38 -5.28
CA THR A 65 -0.06 -27.66 -4.73
C THR A 65 -1.59 -27.67 -4.62
N GLY A 66 -2.26 -28.50 -5.43
CA GLY A 66 -3.71 -28.48 -5.57
C GLY A 66 -4.27 -27.31 -6.38
N GLN A 67 -3.46 -26.35 -6.82
CA GLN A 67 -3.84 -25.29 -7.77
C GLN A 67 -3.64 -25.77 -9.20
N LYS A 68 -4.44 -25.25 -10.13
CA LYS A 68 -4.36 -25.59 -11.56
C LYS A 68 -3.29 -24.81 -12.33
N THR A 69 -2.58 -23.89 -11.67
CA THR A 69 -1.61 -22.99 -12.29
C THR A 69 -0.57 -22.54 -11.28
N THR A 70 0.54 -22.00 -11.75
CA THR A 70 1.57 -21.37 -10.92
C THR A 70 1.22 -19.93 -10.60
N MET A 71 1.84 -19.35 -9.55
CA MET A 71 1.69 -17.95 -9.22
C MET A 71 2.13 -17.05 -10.39
N ASP A 72 3.28 -17.32 -10.98
CA ASP A 72 3.80 -16.56 -12.12
C ASP A 72 2.84 -16.56 -13.31
N ALA A 73 2.25 -17.72 -13.62
CA ALA A 73 1.24 -17.83 -14.68
C ALA A 73 -0.03 -17.01 -14.35
N THR A 74 -0.45 -16.97 -13.10
CA THR A 74 -1.57 -16.16 -12.64
C THR A 74 -1.28 -14.67 -12.80
N VAL A 75 -0.12 -14.21 -12.36
CA VAL A 75 0.31 -12.80 -12.50
C VAL A 75 0.40 -12.41 -13.98
N LYS A 76 0.96 -13.28 -14.83
CA LYS A 76 0.99 -13.06 -16.28
C LYS A 76 -0.41 -12.87 -16.88
N LYS A 77 -1.40 -13.67 -16.45
CA LYS A 77 -2.79 -13.52 -16.91
C LYS A 77 -3.41 -12.20 -16.47
N ILE A 78 -3.22 -11.79 -15.21
CA ILE A 78 -3.69 -10.49 -14.71
C ILE A 78 -3.07 -9.35 -15.55
N LYS A 79 -1.75 -9.38 -15.76
CA LYS A 79 -1.04 -8.36 -16.56
C LYS A 79 -1.36 -8.41 -18.05
N ALA A 80 -1.76 -9.55 -18.59
CA ALA A 80 -2.25 -9.64 -19.97
C ALA A 80 -3.59 -8.92 -20.16
N ILE A 81 -4.43 -8.85 -19.11
CA ILE A 81 -5.68 -8.08 -19.12
C ILE A 81 -5.37 -6.58 -18.95
N ASN A 82 -4.50 -6.24 -17.98
CA ASN A 82 -4.06 -4.87 -17.76
C ASN A 82 -2.56 -4.82 -17.41
N PRO A 83 -1.69 -4.43 -18.36
CA PRO A 83 -0.25 -4.38 -18.15
C PRO A 83 0.18 -3.34 -17.11
N ASN A 84 -0.68 -2.40 -16.75
CA ASN A 84 -0.41 -1.36 -15.74
C ASN A 84 -0.76 -1.80 -14.31
N THR A 85 -1.30 -3.00 -14.12
CA THR A 85 -1.54 -3.55 -12.78
C THR A 85 -0.23 -4.07 -12.18
N HIS A 86 0.16 -3.51 -11.05
CA HIS A 86 1.28 -4.00 -10.25
C HIS A 86 0.78 -5.07 -9.27
N VAL A 87 1.48 -6.20 -9.23
CA VAL A 87 1.10 -7.35 -8.40
C VAL A 87 2.20 -7.69 -7.42
N PHE A 88 1.85 -7.76 -6.14
CA PHE A 88 2.77 -8.01 -5.03
C PHE A 88 2.41 -9.29 -4.30
N ALA A 89 3.44 -10.02 -3.86
CA ALA A 89 3.29 -11.19 -3.01
C ALA A 89 3.20 -10.76 -1.52
N TYR A 90 2.13 -11.17 -0.84
CA TYR A 90 2.01 -11.01 0.61
C TYR A 90 2.93 -11.98 1.35
N VAL A 91 3.70 -11.46 2.29
CA VAL A 91 4.56 -12.23 3.19
C VAL A 91 4.44 -11.63 4.60
N ILE A 92 4.46 -12.48 5.62
CA ILE A 92 4.49 -12.08 7.04
C ILE A 92 5.67 -12.76 7.72
N GLY A 93 6.41 -12.01 8.53
CA GLY A 93 7.59 -12.50 9.27
C GLY A 93 7.60 -12.12 10.75
N GLU A 94 6.50 -11.57 11.27
CA GLU A 94 6.39 -11.19 12.68
C GLU A 94 6.19 -12.41 13.58
N SER A 95 5.38 -13.38 13.14
CA SER A 95 5.06 -14.58 13.91
C SER A 95 4.79 -15.78 13.02
N LEU A 96 4.85 -16.96 13.61
CA LEU A 96 4.53 -18.24 12.95
C LEU A 96 3.61 -19.07 13.83
N GLN A 97 2.61 -19.68 13.22
CA GLN A 97 1.73 -20.65 13.88
C GLN A 97 2.46 -21.97 14.17
N ILE A 98 2.29 -22.54 15.37
CA ILE A 98 2.84 -23.84 15.74
C ILE A 98 1.68 -24.77 16.14
N PRO A 99 1.62 -26.00 15.61
CA PRO A 99 2.52 -26.52 14.56
C PRO A 99 2.28 -25.80 13.23
N ALA A 100 3.34 -25.64 12.46
CA ALA A 100 3.23 -25.05 11.14
C ALA A 100 2.38 -25.94 10.22
N THR A 101 1.62 -25.31 9.31
CA THR A 101 0.98 -26.06 8.21
C THR A 101 2.05 -26.66 7.30
N SER A 102 1.67 -27.65 6.50
CA SER A 102 2.61 -28.35 5.60
C SER A 102 3.44 -27.42 4.72
N ALA A 103 2.90 -26.26 4.35
CA ALA A 103 3.59 -25.23 3.57
C ALA A 103 4.75 -24.54 4.31
N TRP A 104 4.75 -24.56 5.65
CA TRP A 104 5.70 -23.82 6.49
C TRP A 104 6.57 -24.70 7.39
N VAL A 105 6.54 -26.02 7.21
CA VAL A 105 7.30 -26.98 8.04
C VAL A 105 8.81 -26.75 7.94
N ASP A 106 9.34 -26.51 6.73
CA ASP A 106 10.77 -26.23 6.55
C ASP A 106 11.19 -24.89 7.16
N PHE A 107 10.30 -23.90 7.09
CA PHE A 107 10.49 -22.61 7.75
C PHE A 107 10.56 -22.80 9.27
N GLU A 108 9.58 -23.48 9.87
CA GLU A 108 9.54 -23.78 11.30
C GLU A 108 10.79 -24.56 11.75
N SER A 109 11.20 -25.58 10.99
CA SER A 109 12.40 -26.37 11.26
C SER A 109 13.66 -25.51 11.31
N THR A 110 13.79 -24.59 10.37
CA THR A 110 14.94 -23.66 10.34
C THR A 110 14.90 -22.65 11.50
N VAL A 111 13.73 -22.13 11.82
CA VAL A 111 13.56 -21.24 12.99
C VAL A 111 13.92 -21.96 14.28
N ASN A 112 13.46 -23.22 14.45
CA ASN A 112 13.77 -24.04 15.61
C ASN A 112 15.28 -24.31 15.75
N SER A 113 15.92 -24.77 14.69
CA SER A 113 17.34 -25.13 14.69
C SER A 113 18.26 -23.94 14.86
N SER A 114 17.82 -22.75 14.45
CA SER A 114 18.55 -21.49 14.56
C SER A 114 18.24 -20.71 15.83
N ASN A 115 17.25 -21.15 16.62
CA ASN A 115 16.79 -20.51 17.84
C ASN A 115 16.33 -19.05 17.62
N TRP A 116 15.42 -18.83 16.66
CA TRP A 116 14.96 -17.50 16.25
C TRP A 116 13.58 -17.13 16.78
N TRP A 117 13.05 -17.88 17.72
CA TRP A 117 11.86 -17.48 18.47
C TRP A 117 12.19 -16.33 19.45
N LEU A 118 11.20 -15.51 19.74
CA LEU A 118 11.25 -14.67 20.93
C LEU A 118 10.90 -15.53 22.16
N TYR A 119 11.71 -15.46 23.20
CA TYR A 119 11.49 -16.19 24.46
C TYR A 119 11.10 -15.22 25.59
N GLY A 120 10.34 -15.75 26.57
CA GLY A 120 9.85 -14.96 27.70
C GLY A 120 10.91 -14.65 28.72
N THR A 121 11.70 -15.63 29.13
CA THR A 121 12.85 -15.47 30.02
C THR A 121 13.98 -16.35 29.57
N GLY A 122 15.22 -15.96 29.80
CA GLY A 122 16.38 -16.62 29.23
C GLY A 122 16.66 -18.06 29.69
N LEU A 123 16.04 -18.50 30.75
CA LEU A 123 16.05 -19.89 31.20
C LEU A 123 14.74 -20.61 30.93
N ASP A 124 13.70 -19.85 30.59
CA ASP A 124 12.41 -20.40 30.17
C ASP A 124 12.39 -20.51 28.65
N THR A 125 12.32 -21.72 28.15
CA THR A 125 12.17 -22.03 26.73
C THR A 125 10.78 -21.68 26.20
N SER A 126 9.96 -20.97 26.98
CA SER A 126 8.63 -20.56 26.56
C SER A 126 8.70 -19.49 25.47
N LYS A 127 8.14 -19.82 24.33
CA LYS A 127 7.99 -18.89 23.20
C LYS A 127 6.93 -17.85 23.52
N VAL A 128 7.16 -16.58 23.16
CA VAL A 128 6.21 -15.49 23.37
C VAL A 128 5.08 -15.54 22.34
N LEU A 129 3.83 -15.51 22.82
CA LEU A 129 2.65 -15.47 21.97
C LEU A 129 2.47 -14.11 21.31
N SER A 130 2.10 -14.12 20.03
CA SER A 130 1.67 -12.94 19.28
C SER A 130 0.26 -12.50 19.68
N ASP A 131 -0.11 -11.28 19.29
CA ASP A 131 -1.48 -10.74 19.43
C ASP A 131 -2.51 -11.46 18.55
N PHE A 132 -2.06 -12.20 17.54
CA PHE A 132 -2.95 -12.91 16.61
C PHE A 132 -3.60 -14.16 17.19
N GLY A 133 -3.38 -14.44 18.47
CA GLY A 133 -4.09 -15.44 19.21
C GLY A 133 -3.30 -16.73 19.44
N LYS A 134 -4.04 -17.77 19.82
CA LYS A 134 -3.49 -19.06 20.26
C LYS A 134 -2.66 -19.69 19.14
N ALA A 135 -1.48 -20.14 19.47
CA ALA A 135 -0.55 -20.88 18.63
C ALA A 135 0.28 -20.04 17.63
N TYR A 136 0.15 -18.72 17.58
CA TYR A 136 1.09 -17.85 16.87
C TYR A 136 2.17 -17.33 17.83
N TYR A 137 3.43 -17.60 17.50
CA TYR A 137 4.57 -17.23 18.33
C TYR A 137 5.48 -16.27 17.59
N ILE A 138 6.00 -15.27 18.32
CA ILE A 138 6.81 -14.17 17.75
C ILE A 138 8.20 -14.67 17.38
N LEU A 139 8.69 -14.17 16.25
CA LEU A 139 10.03 -14.38 15.73
C LEU A 139 10.94 -13.20 16.09
N ASN A 140 12.18 -13.48 16.47
CA ASN A 140 13.13 -12.44 16.82
C ASN A 140 13.76 -11.83 15.55
N ILE A 141 13.12 -10.78 15.03
CA ILE A 141 13.59 -10.04 13.83
C ILE A 141 14.74 -9.08 14.13
N THR A 142 15.10 -8.85 15.41
CA THR A 142 16.11 -7.85 15.78
C THR A 142 17.49 -8.16 15.22
N THR A 143 18.34 -7.14 15.16
CA THR A 143 19.76 -7.32 14.81
C THR A 143 20.53 -8.12 15.84
N GLN A 144 19.97 -8.34 17.03
CA GLN A 144 20.57 -9.11 18.14
C GLN A 144 20.24 -10.60 18.05
N ALA A 145 19.29 -11.01 17.17
CA ALA A 145 18.95 -12.41 16.99
C ALA A 145 20.19 -13.24 16.63
N LYS A 146 20.25 -14.46 17.20
CA LYS A 146 21.36 -15.39 17.01
C LYS A 146 21.66 -15.63 15.53
N LYS A 147 22.93 -15.71 15.20
CA LYS A 147 23.36 -16.11 13.85
C LYS A 147 23.34 -17.63 13.71
N ASN A 148 22.82 -18.11 12.59
CA ASN A 148 22.88 -19.53 12.22
C ASN A 148 24.28 -19.95 11.74
N SER A 149 24.43 -21.21 11.31
CA SER A 149 25.69 -21.75 10.78
C SER A 149 26.22 -21.03 9.54
N SER A 150 25.35 -20.32 8.80
CA SER A 150 25.73 -19.48 7.65
C SER A 150 26.08 -18.04 8.04
N GLY A 151 26.12 -17.72 9.33
CA GLY A 151 26.44 -16.38 9.82
C GLY A 151 25.33 -15.35 9.69
N LYS A 152 24.09 -15.77 9.37
CA LYS A 152 22.92 -14.90 9.19
C LYS A 152 22.01 -14.94 10.43
N ASN A 153 21.52 -13.77 10.85
CA ASN A 153 20.40 -13.68 11.78
C ASN A 153 19.06 -13.92 11.09
N PHE A 154 17.95 -13.94 11.83
CA PHE A 154 16.62 -14.20 11.27
C PHE A 154 16.26 -13.20 10.18
N ALA A 155 16.50 -11.90 10.39
CA ALA A 155 16.15 -10.86 9.41
C ALA A 155 16.82 -11.08 8.03
N GLN A 156 18.11 -11.39 8.03
CA GLN A 156 18.86 -11.67 6.81
C GLN A 156 18.40 -12.96 6.14
N TRP A 157 18.24 -14.04 6.94
CA TRP A 157 17.77 -15.30 6.41
C TRP A 157 16.34 -15.21 5.86
N PHE A 158 15.46 -14.47 6.53
CA PHE A 158 14.08 -14.29 6.09
C PHE A 158 14.01 -13.52 4.77
N GLY A 159 14.92 -12.56 4.54
CA GLY A 159 15.07 -11.90 3.25
C GLY A 159 15.46 -12.87 2.13
N ASP A 160 16.48 -13.68 2.34
CA ASP A 160 16.90 -14.74 1.38
C ASP A 160 15.74 -15.73 1.12
N TYR A 161 15.06 -16.16 2.18
CA TYR A 161 13.93 -17.09 2.11
C TYR A 161 12.77 -16.50 1.28
N ALA A 162 12.38 -15.28 1.58
CA ALA A 162 11.30 -14.62 0.86
C ALA A 162 11.64 -14.41 -0.63
N ALA A 163 12.87 -14.04 -0.94
CA ALA A 163 13.34 -13.94 -2.32
C ALA A 163 13.31 -15.32 -3.01
N ALA A 164 13.80 -16.36 -2.38
CA ALA A 164 13.90 -17.70 -2.95
C ALA A 164 12.52 -18.38 -3.13
N GLN A 165 11.60 -18.19 -2.17
CA GLN A 165 10.32 -18.88 -2.20
C GLN A 165 9.24 -18.12 -2.95
N PHE A 166 9.23 -16.79 -2.88
CA PHE A 166 8.15 -15.98 -3.43
C PHE A 166 8.59 -15.13 -4.63
N GLY A 167 9.80 -14.59 -4.59
CA GLY A 167 10.27 -13.65 -5.60
C GLY A 167 10.81 -14.33 -6.86
N ASN A 168 11.93 -15.00 -6.74
CA ASN A 168 12.67 -15.56 -7.88
C ASN A 168 11.88 -16.57 -8.71
N PRO A 169 11.04 -17.45 -8.12
CA PRO A 169 10.18 -18.35 -8.89
C PRO A 169 9.06 -17.64 -9.65
N ASN A 170 8.79 -16.37 -9.32
CA ASN A 170 7.68 -15.59 -9.86
C ASN A 170 8.18 -14.28 -10.49
N PRO A 171 8.93 -14.32 -11.60
CA PRO A 171 9.55 -13.14 -12.19
C PRO A 171 8.56 -12.08 -12.69
N SER A 172 7.29 -12.45 -12.88
CA SER A 172 6.23 -11.52 -13.28
C SER A 172 5.70 -10.65 -12.15
N LEU A 173 5.97 -10.98 -10.87
CA LEU A 173 5.66 -10.12 -9.73
C LEU A 173 6.44 -8.80 -9.81
N ASP A 174 5.81 -7.71 -9.36
CA ASP A 174 6.48 -6.42 -9.23
C ASP A 174 7.30 -6.32 -7.95
N GLY A 175 6.98 -7.11 -6.93
CA GLY A 175 7.72 -7.15 -5.67
C GLY A 175 7.05 -7.93 -4.56
N ILE A 176 7.54 -7.69 -3.35
CA ILE A 176 7.06 -8.29 -2.11
C ILE A 176 6.33 -7.22 -1.27
N TYR A 177 5.21 -7.61 -0.68
CA TYR A 177 4.54 -6.87 0.39
C TYR A 177 4.73 -7.62 1.70
N THR A 178 5.34 -6.98 2.68
CA THR A 178 5.59 -7.56 4.00
C THR A 178 4.60 -7.00 5.00
N ASP A 179 3.81 -7.88 5.61
CA ASP A 179 2.86 -7.50 6.64
C ASP A 179 3.51 -7.38 8.02
N ASN A 180 2.88 -6.61 8.92
CA ASN A 180 3.26 -6.43 10.32
C ASN A 180 4.71 -5.94 10.52
N VAL A 181 5.15 -5.02 9.67
CA VAL A 181 6.40 -4.29 9.86
C VAL A 181 6.14 -3.13 10.83
N PHE A 182 6.03 -3.45 12.13
CA PHE A 182 5.76 -2.45 13.14
C PHE A 182 6.99 -1.57 13.40
N TRP A 183 6.77 -0.39 13.98
CA TRP A 183 7.86 0.49 14.39
C TRP A 183 8.51 0.10 15.72
N LYS A 184 7.82 -0.74 16.49
CA LYS A 184 8.32 -1.31 17.76
C LYS A 184 7.80 -2.73 17.93
N PRO A 185 8.46 -3.55 18.72
CA PRO A 185 7.91 -4.83 19.15
C PRO A 185 6.55 -4.65 19.83
N ARG A 186 5.72 -5.67 19.76
CA ARG A 186 4.40 -5.69 20.41
C ARG A 186 4.37 -6.47 21.71
N ARG A 187 5.48 -7.12 22.08
CA ARG A 187 5.62 -7.91 23.30
C ARG A 187 6.98 -7.68 23.93
N ASP A 188 6.99 -7.77 25.24
CA ASP A 188 8.22 -7.91 26.01
C ASP A 188 8.78 -9.31 25.80
N GLY A 189 10.10 -9.48 25.85
CA GLY A 189 10.78 -10.76 25.68
C GLY A 189 12.29 -10.57 25.68
N ASP A 190 13.03 -11.66 25.60
CA ASP A 190 14.50 -11.65 25.53
C ASP A 190 14.93 -11.34 24.08
N TRP A 191 14.88 -10.07 23.70
CA TRP A 191 15.15 -9.60 22.34
C TRP A 191 16.64 -9.61 21.98
N ASN A 192 17.52 -9.45 22.98
CA ASN A 192 18.97 -9.46 22.81
C ASN A 192 19.62 -10.83 23.14
N MET A 193 18.83 -11.78 23.63
CA MET A 193 19.22 -13.15 23.96
C MET A 193 20.27 -13.22 25.12
N ASP A 194 20.17 -12.29 26.06
CA ASP A 194 21.05 -12.25 27.25
C ASP A 194 20.47 -12.98 28.48
N GLY A 195 19.27 -13.53 28.35
CA GLY A 195 18.58 -14.24 29.40
C GLY A 195 17.67 -13.38 30.26
N LYS A 196 17.40 -12.14 29.87
CA LYS A 196 16.51 -11.20 30.57
C LYS A 196 15.42 -10.71 29.68
N ILE A 197 14.29 -10.30 30.26
CA ILE A 197 13.20 -9.68 29.52
C ILE A 197 13.56 -8.24 29.21
N ASP A 198 13.56 -7.93 27.92
CA ASP A 198 13.62 -6.58 27.39
C ASP A 198 12.19 -6.01 27.20
N SER A 199 11.99 -4.75 27.53
CA SER A 199 10.70 -4.09 27.31
C SER A 199 10.52 -3.67 25.85
N GLN A 200 9.36 -3.96 25.28
CA GLN A 200 8.93 -3.44 23.97
C GLN A 200 8.92 -1.90 23.90
N ASN A 201 8.92 -1.23 25.05
CA ASN A 201 8.94 0.23 25.16
C ASN A 201 10.35 0.79 25.33
N ASP A 202 11.38 -0.04 25.45
CA ASP A 202 12.78 0.41 25.49
C ASP A 202 13.20 0.93 24.10
N PRO A 203 13.65 2.19 23.99
CA PRO A 203 14.10 2.75 22.70
C PRO A 203 15.21 1.96 22.01
N THR A 204 16.08 1.30 22.79
CA THR A 204 17.17 0.46 22.28
C THR A 204 16.63 -0.77 21.60
N VAL A 205 15.67 -1.45 22.22
CA VAL A 205 14.98 -2.63 21.67
C VAL A 205 14.22 -2.25 20.41
N GLN A 206 13.53 -1.13 20.43
CA GLN A 206 12.83 -0.59 19.25
C GLN A 206 13.79 -0.31 18.08
N ALA A 207 14.97 0.24 18.37
CA ALA A 207 15.99 0.48 17.36
C ALA A 207 16.54 -0.83 16.77
N TRP A 208 16.80 -1.86 17.57
CA TRP A 208 17.21 -3.20 17.10
C TRP A 208 16.15 -3.84 16.21
N TYR A 209 14.89 -3.69 16.59
CA TYR A 209 13.74 -4.22 15.85
C TYR A 209 13.62 -3.58 14.46
N ARG A 210 13.63 -2.24 14.39
CA ARG A 210 13.59 -1.52 13.10
C ARG A 210 14.81 -1.78 12.24
N ALA A 211 16.01 -1.85 12.86
CA ALA A 211 17.24 -2.21 12.15
C ALA A 211 17.19 -3.64 11.59
N GLY A 212 16.52 -4.56 12.27
CA GLY A 212 16.28 -5.91 11.77
C GLY A 212 15.41 -5.91 10.51
N TYR A 213 14.27 -5.22 10.51
CA TYR A 213 13.46 -5.07 9.29
C TYR A 213 14.22 -4.34 8.18
N ARG A 214 15.10 -3.40 8.52
CA ARG A 214 15.97 -2.79 7.51
C ARG A 214 16.93 -3.80 6.89
N GLN A 215 17.55 -4.68 7.67
CA GLN A 215 18.39 -5.78 7.16
C GLN A 215 17.60 -6.73 6.25
N TYR A 216 16.37 -7.06 6.63
CA TYR A 216 15.46 -7.87 5.82
C TYR A 216 15.22 -7.24 4.44
N VAL A 217 14.85 -5.96 4.40
CA VAL A 217 14.58 -5.24 3.14
C VAL A 217 15.84 -5.09 2.28
N ASP A 218 16.98 -4.79 2.90
CA ASP A 218 18.26 -4.65 2.18
C ASP A 218 18.67 -6.00 1.57
N THR A 219 18.38 -7.13 2.26
CA THR A 219 18.59 -8.48 1.71
C THR A 219 17.67 -8.75 0.54
N LEU A 220 16.37 -8.46 0.66
CA LEU A 220 15.42 -8.59 -0.45
C LEU A 220 15.85 -7.79 -1.68
N ARG A 221 16.30 -6.55 -1.50
CA ARG A 221 16.76 -5.70 -2.61
C ARG A 221 18.00 -6.24 -3.30
N LYS A 222 18.89 -6.84 -2.53
CA LYS A 222 20.08 -7.51 -3.06
C LYS A 222 19.70 -8.75 -3.88
N ASP A 223 18.79 -9.58 -3.37
CA ASP A 223 18.48 -10.88 -3.96
C ASP A 223 17.39 -10.80 -5.04
N MET A 224 16.64 -9.69 -5.07
CA MET A 224 15.60 -9.38 -6.04
C MET A 224 15.84 -7.99 -6.66
N PRO A 225 16.93 -7.79 -7.39
CA PRO A 225 17.25 -6.47 -7.96
C PRO A 225 16.14 -6.00 -8.90
N GLY A 226 15.76 -4.72 -8.76
CA GLY A 226 14.69 -4.10 -9.55
C GLY A 226 13.27 -4.41 -9.09
N LYS A 227 13.08 -5.28 -8.10
CA LYS A 227 11.75 -5.54 -7.50
C LYS A 227 11.46 -4.55 -6.38
N LEU A 228 10.18 -4.18 -6.28
CA LEU A 228 9.68 -3.21 -5.31
C LEU A 228 9.44 -3.87 -3.95
N GLN A 229 9.60 -3.10 -2.88
CA GLN A 229 9.34 -3.56 -1.52
C GLN A 229 8.25 -2.70 -0.89
N LEU A 230 7.13 -3.32 -0.54
CA LEU A 230 6.02 -2.71 0.17
C LEU A 230 5.93 -3.28 1.58
N ALA A 231 5.34 -2.55 2.52
CA ALA A 231 5.12 -3.05 3.87
C ALA A 231 3.85 -2.48 4.52
N ASN A 232 3.24 -3.26 5.42
CA ASN A 232 2.31 -2.71 6.39
C ASN A 232 3.12 -2.22 7.60
N VAL A 233 3.40 -0.92 7.61
CA VAL A 233 3.92 -0.25 8.81
C VAL A 233 2.70 0.30 9.54
N ALA A 234 2.07 -0.51 10.37
CA ALA A 234 0.76 -0.24 10.98
C ALA A 234 0.67 1.16 11.64
N ASP A 235 1.79 1.64 12.15
CA ASP A 235 1.88 2.94 12.82
C ASP A 235 2.49 4.04 11.94
N TRP A 236 2.28 4.01 10.64
CA TRP A 236 2.75 5.06 9.75
C TRP A 236 2.41 6.45 10.30
N GLY A 237 3.45 7.19 10.68
CA GLY A 237 3.30 8.58 11.14
C GLY A 237 2.95 8.79 12.61
N GLN A 238 2.77 7.75 13.43
CA GLN A 238 2.55 7.92 14.87
C GLN A 238 3.79 8.46 15.61
N SER A 239 4.99 8.17 15.11
CA SER A 239 6.23 8.66 15.66
C SER A 239 7.19 9.16 14.59
N ASN A 240 7.92 10.24 14.85
CA ASN A 240 8.97 10.72 13.95
C ASN A 240 10.13 9.71 13.84
N ALA A 241 10.42 8.97 14.90
CA ALA A 241 11.45 7.93 14.92
C ALA A 241 11.18 6.80 13.94
N VAL A 242 9.92 6.43 13.75
CA VAL A 242 9.49 5.39 12.80
C VAL A 242 10.00 5.63 11.39
N LEU A 243 10.04 6.89 10.97
CA LEU A 243 10.42 7.28 9.62
C LEU A 243 11.93 7.40 9.42
N THR A 244 12.72 7.40 10.49
CA THR A 244 14.18 7.56 10.39
C THR A 244 14.82 6.30 9.81
N GLU A 245 14.56 5.13 10.38
CA GLU A 245 15.14 3.87 9.93
C GLU A 245 14.45 3.33 8.67
N TYR A 246 13.14 3.57 8.53
CA TYR A 246 12.35 3.08 7.40
C TYR A 246 12.34 4.06 6.21
N LYS A 247 12.86 5.28 6.37
CA LYS A 247 12.91 6.25 5.27
C LYS A 247 13.68 5.69 4.08
N GLY A 248 12.99 5.64 2.94
CA GLY A 248 13.53 5.05 1.71
C GLY A 248 13.72 3.53 1.73
N ALA A 249 13.29 2.84 2.80
CA ALA A 249 13.34 1.38 2.88
C ALA A 249 12.28 0.73 1.99
N PHE A 250 11.08 1.30 1.95
CA PHE A 250 9.95 0.75 1.21
C PHE A 250 9.50 1.67 0.07
N ASN A 251 9.01 1.07 -1.00
CA ASN A 251 8.40 1.79 -2.12
C ASN A 251 6.91 2.08 -1.90
N GLY A 252 6.29 1.43 -0.91
CA GLY A 252 4.88 1.58 -0.62
C GLY A 252 4.46 0.81 0.62
N GLY A 253 3.15 0.73 0.79
CA GLY A 253 2.56 -0.03 1.88
C GLY A 253 1.08 0.27 2.02
N VAL A 254 0.39 -0.52 2.84
CA VAL A 254 -1.00 -0.29 3.19
C VAL A 254 -1.05 0.62 4.42
N LEU A 255 -1.77 1.74 4.29
CA LEU A 255 -2.26 2.52 5.43
C LEU A 255 -3.55 1.84 5.88
N GLU A 256 -3.37 0.75 6.62
CA GLU A 256 -4.43 -0.19 6.94
C GLU A 256 -5.53 0.47 7.77
N HIS A 257 -6.78 0.35 7.30
CA HIS A 257 -7.97 0.92 7.94
C HIS A 257 -7.74 2.37 8.44
N ILE A 258 -7.11 3.22 7.64
CA ILE A 258 -6.89 4.63 8.02
C ILE A 258 -8.20 5.35 8.30
N ILE A 259 -9.31 4.85 7.71
CA ILE A 259 -10.70 5.22 7.95
C ILE A 259 -11.52 3.98 8.25
N GLY A 260 -12.46 4.07 9.21
CA GLY A 260 -13.59 3.17 9.36
C GLY A 260 -13.51 2.14 10.49
N SER A 261 -12.35 1.93 11.11
CA SER A 261 -12.19 1.08 12.30
C SER A 261 -12.18 1.90 13.59
N SER A 262 -12.39 1.24 14.72
CA SER A 262 -12.32 1.88 16.05
C SER A 262 -10.93 2.44 16.38
N TRP A 263 -9.89 1.87 15.79
CA TRP A 263 -8.49 2.26 15.94
C TRP A 263 -7.98 3.13 14.77
N SER A 264 -8.84 3.49 13.81
CA SER A 264 -8.47 4.33 12.67
C SER A 264 -7.94 5.69 13.10
N VAL A 265 -6.91 6.17 12.40
CA VAL A 265 -6.33 7.51 12.64
C VAL A 265 -7.35 8.63 12.39
N GLU A 266 -8.37 8.39 11.57
CA GLU A 266 -9.53 9.31 11.41
C GLU A 266 -10.17 9.67 12.76
N GLY A 267 -10.14 8.76 13.75
CA GLY A 267 -10.64 9.02 15.10
C GLY A 267 -9.96 10.20 15.82
N GLN A 268 -8.75 10.54 15.42
CA GLN A 268 -7.98 11.70 15.92
C GLN A 268 -8.29 13.00 15.15
N GLY A 269 -9.17 12.93 14.16
CA GLY A 269 -9.55 14.05 13.28
C GLY A 269 -8.91 13.97 11.88
N TRP A 270 -9.64 14.49 10.88
CA TRP A 270 -9.23 14.43 9.47
C TRP A 270 -7.87 15.08 9.20
N ALA A 271 -7.58 16.22 9.82
CA ALA A 271 -6.29 16.91 9.63
C ALA A 271 -5.11 16.09 10.13
N VAL A 272 -5.28 15.39 11.27
CA VAL A 272 -4.26 14.48 11.83
C VAL A 272 -4.07 13.29 10.89
N MET A 273 -5.16 12.67 10.45
CA MET A 273 -5.12 11.57 9.49
C MET A 273 -4.36 11.95 8.21
N MET A 274 -4.64 13.12 7.65
CA MET A 274 -3.97 13.59 6.44
C MET A 274 -2.50 13.94 6.69
N ALA A 275 -2.14 14.40 7.88
CA ALA A 275 -0.74 14.60 8.25
C ALA A 275 0.03 13.28 8.32
N HIS A 276 -0.57 12.22 8.89
CA HIS A 276 0.01 10.87 8.91
C HIS A 276 0.16 10.29 7.49
N TYR A 277 -0.87 10.45 6.66
CA TYR A 277 -0.82 10.01 5.26
C TYR A 277 0.35 10.68 4.52
N ARG A 278 0.51 12.01 4.61
CA ARG A 278 1.62 12.73 3.95
C ARG A 278 2.99 12.32 4.49
N LYS A 279 3.13 12.13 5.79
CA LYS A 279 4.38 11.60 6.38
C LYS A 279 4.75 10.25 5.79
N ALA A 280 3.78 9.34 5.67
CA ALA A 280 4.02 8.05 5.03
C ALA A 280 4.48 8.25 3.57
N MET A 281 3.79 9.09 2.80
CA MET A 281 4.18 9.40 1.42
C MET A 281 5.60 9.97 1.33
N ASP A 282 6.01 10.84 2.25
CA ASP A 282 7.35 11.43 2.27
C ASP A 282 8.45 10.42 2.63
N ALA A 283 8.11 9.41 3.43
CA ALA A 283 9.05 8.37 3.83
C ALA A 283 9.35 7.34 2.75
N LEU A 284 8.46 7.18 1.76
CA LEU A 284 8.58 6.16 0.72
C LEU A 284 9.64 6.49 -0.32
N ALA A 285 10.35 5.45 -0.77
CA ALA A 285 11.20 5.50 -1.95
C ALA A 285 10.37 5.55 -3.24
N ALA A 286 10.86 6.26 -4.25
CA ALA A 286 10.25 6.25 -5.58
C ALA A 286 10.55 4.92 -6.33
N PRO A 287 9.65 4.44 -7.20
CA PRO A 287 8.26 4.89 -7.36
C PRO A 287 7.41 4.51 -6.14
N LYS A 288 6.39 5.34 -5.83
CA LYS A 288 5.61 5.23 -4.59
C LYS A 288 4.29 4.50 -4.83
N TYR A 289 4.01 3.47 -4.03
CA TYR A 289 2.82 2.62 -4.09
C TYR A 289 2.12 2.54 -2.72
N ALA A 290 1.84 3.69 -2.09
CA ALA A 290 1.04 3.72 -0.88
C ALA A 290 -0.43 3.41 -1.18
N ILE A 291 -1.04 2.55 -0.39
CA ILE A 291 -2.45 2.20 -0.46
C ILE A 291 -3.16 2.85 0.73
N PHE A 292 -4.09 3.75 0.44
CA PHE A 292 -4.96 4.38 1.42
C PHE A 292 -6.19 3.49 1.59
N GLU A 293 -6.22 2.69 2.65
CA GLU A 293 -7.27 1.69 2.85
C GLU A 293 -8.38 2.21 3.77
N GLN A 294 -9.60 2.19 3.27
CA GLN A 294 -10.80 2.43 4.05
C GLN A 294 -11.51 1.11 4.34
N PHE A 295 -11.94 0.94 5.60
CA PHE A 295 -12.81 -0.15 6.02
C PHE A 295 -14.24 0.35 6.18
N GLY A 296 -15.24 -0.43 5.70
CA GLY A 296 -16.63 -0.03 5.84
C GLY A 296 -17.63 -0.91 5.10
N SER A 297 -18.91 -0.52 5.14
CA SER A 297 -19.97 -1.17 4.37
C SER A 297 -19.94 -0.69 2.92
N ALA A 298 -20.04 -1.62 1.96
CA ALA A 298 -20.12 -1.30 0.53
C ALA A 298 -21.41 -0.56 0.14
N THR A 299 -22.35 -0.41 1.06
CA THR A 299 -23.58 0.39 0.86
C THR A 299 -23.50 1.78 1.51
N ASP A 300 -22.42 2.10 2.23
CA ASP A 300 -22.14 3.45 2.72
C ASP A 300 -21.42 4.28 1.65
N TYR A 301 -22.17 4.68 0.63
CA TYR A 301 -21.62 5.45 -0.49
C TYR A 301 -21.09 6.83 -0.07
N GLN A 302 -21.67 7.47 0.94
CA GLN A 302 -21.16 8.72 1.47
C GLN A 302 -19.79 8.52 2.14
N GLY A 303 -19.67 7.49 3.00
CA GLY A 303 -18.41 7.14 3.62
C GLY A 303 -17.34 6.75 2.59
N MET A 304 -17.69 5.99 1.57
CA MET A 304 -16.80 5.62 0.47
C MET A 304 -16.30 6.88 -0.27
N ARG A 305 -17.20 7.80 -0.67
CA ARG A 305 -16.80 9.05 -1.33
C ARG A 305 -15.89 9.91 -0.45
N TYR A 306 -16.15 9.95 0.85
CA TYR A 306 -15.30 10.65 1.79
C TYR A 306 -13.86 10.09 1.82
N GLY A 307 -13.74 8.77 1.89
CA GLY A 307 -12.42 8.11 1.89
C GLY A 307 -11.69 8.28 0.57
N LEU A 308 -12.38 8.03 -0.55
CA LEU A 308 -11.82 8.23 -1.89
C LEU A 308 -11.36 9.68 -2.10
N ALA A 309 -12.20 10.66 -1.76
CA ALA A 309 -11.86 12.07 -1.88
C ALA A 309 -10.69 12.47 -0.96
N SER A 310 -10.62 11.92 0.25
CA SER A 310 -9.49 12.12 1.17
C SER A 310 -8.18 11.56 0.59
N CYS A 311 -8.22 10.33 0.04
CA CYS A 311 -7.07 9.73 -0.66
C CYS A 311 -6.60 10.59 -1.82
N LEU A 312 -7.54 11.11 -2.62
CA LEU A 312 -7.26 11.92 -3.80
C LEU A 312 -6.71 13.32 -3.49
N MET A 313 -6.65 13.74 -2.23
CA MET A 313 -5.93 14.96 -1.83
C MET A 313 -4.41 14.80 -1.91
N ASP A 314 -3.89 13.59 -2.05
CA ASP A 314 -2.49 13.25 -2.33
C ASP A 314 -2.42 12.12 -3.37
N ASP A 315 -1.29 11.45 -3.56
CA ASP A 315 -0.96 10.60 -4.71
C ASP A 315 -1.05 9.08 -4.43
N ALA A 316 -1.67 8.65 -3.33
CA ALA A 316 -1.83 7.22 -3.03
C ALA A 316 -2.89 6.52 -3.90
N TYR A 317 -2.94 5.22 -3.77
CA TYR A 317 -3.93 4.32 -4.35
C TYR A 317 -5.04 4.05 -3.34
N TYR A 318 -6.27 4.28 -3.70
CA TYR A 318 -7.40 4.03 -2.82
C TYR A 318 -7.80 2.55 -2.83
N ALA A 319 -8.00 1.97 -1.67
CA ALA A 319 -8.55 0.64 -1.49
C ALA A 319 -9.76 0.68 -0.54
N PHE A 320 -10.83 -0.01 -0.92
CA PHE A 320 -11.99 -0.20 -0.06
C PHE A 320 -12.02 -1.64 0.45
N ASN A 321 -12.02 -1.82 1.77
CA ASN A 321 -12.07 -3.10 2.45
C ASN A 321 -13.47 -3.29 3.03
N ASN A 322 -14.24 -4.19 2.44
CA ASN A 322 -15.65 -4.40 2.79
C ASN A 322 -15.79 -5.14 4.12
N SER A 323 -16.51 -4.55 5.05
CA SER A 323 -16.76 -5.14 6.38
C SER A 323 -17.53 -6.47 6.35
N ALA A 324 -18.26 -6.76 5.27
CA ALA A 324 -18.97 -8.03 5.11
C ALA A 324 -18.05 -9.19 4.68
N HIS A 325 -16.93 -8.88 4.00
CA HIS A 325 -15.98 -9.87 3.52
C HIS A 325 -14.58 -9.24 3.35
N GLN A 326 -13.88 -9.11 4.46
CA GLN A 326 -12.58 -8.44 4.51
C GLN A 326 -11.56 -9.11 3.59
N ASN A 327 -10.77 -8.29 2.89
CA ASN A 327 -9.63 -8.71 2.08
C ASN A 327 -9.97 -9.71 0.96
N TYR A 328 -11.22 -9.72 0.47
CA TYR A 328 -11.66 -10.65 -0.57
C TYR A 328 -11.36 -10.18 -2.00
N GLY A 329 -11.16 -8.89 -2.20
CA GLY A 329 -10.90 -8.37 -3.54
C GLY A 329 -11.41 -6.95 -3.73
N VAL A 330 -12.12 -6.70 -4.83
CA VAL A 330 -12.50 -5.36 -5.25
C VAL A 330 -14.01 -5.23 -5.29
N ASP A 331 -14.57 -4.40 -4.40
CA ASP A 331 -15.90 -3.82 -4.59
C ASP A 331 -15.79 -2.64 -5.56
N TRP A 332 -16.70 -2.56 -6.54
CA TRP A 332 -16.65 -1.51 -7.56
C TRP A 332 -17.67 -0.43 -7.31
N PHE A 333 -17.25 0.82 -7.34
CA PHE A 333 -18.08 1.99 -7.17
C PHE A 333 -18.10 2.84 -8.44
N ASP A 334 -19.21 3.54 -8.69
CA ASP A 334 -19.38 4.40 -9.88
C ASP A 334 -18.26 5.47 -9.97
N GLU A 335 -17.78 5.97 -8.85
CA GLU A 335 -16.69 6.93 -8.74
C GLU A 335 -15.35 6.44 -9.27
N TYR A 336 -15.13 5.12 -9.30
CA TYR A 336 -13.90 4.51 -9.81
C TYR A 336 -13.77 4.63 -11.33
N ASP A 337 -14.89 4.78 -12.04
CA ASP A 337 -14.93 4.98 -13.48
C ASP A 337 -14.70 6.45 -13.88
N ALA A 338 -14.61 7.37 -12.92
CA ALA A 338 -14.34 8.78 -13.18
C ALA A 338 -12.93 8.96 -13.75
N LYS A 339 -12.84 9.45 -14.98
CA LYS A 339 -11.58 9.65 -15.68
C LYS A 339 -11.04 11.05 -15.39
N LEU A 340 -10.49 11.24 -14.21
CA LEU A 340 -9.97 12.54 -13.80
C LEU A 340 -8.73 12.99 -14.58
N GLY A 341 -7.97 12.06 -15.17
CA GLY A 341 -6.67 12.37 -15.78
C GLY A 341 -5.59 12.60 -14.72
N ALA A 342 -4.51 13.27 -15.10
CA ALA A 342 -3.43 13.60 -14.18
C ALA A 342 -3.82 14.74 -13.23
N ALA A 343 -3.22 14.76 -12.04
CA ALA A 343 -3.36 15.88 -11.12
C ALA A 343 -2.66 17.13 -11.69
N VAL A 344 -3.37 18.26 -11.74
CA VAL A 344 -2.80 19.55 -12.19
C VAL A 344 -2.37 20.42 -11.02
N SER A 345 -2.83 20.13 -9.82
CA SER A 345 -2.37 20.77 -8.57
C SER A 345 -1.56 19.78 -7.71
N LYS A 346 -0.66 20.35 -6.88
CA LYS A 346 0.06 19.61 -5.86
C LYS A 346 -0.90 19.00 -4.81
N PRO A 347 -0.45 18.01 -4.01
CA PRO A 347 -1.20 17.57 -2.84
C PRO A 347 -1.67 18.72 -1.95
N GLN A 348 -2.93 18.67 -1.49
CA GLN A 348 -3.57 19.78 -0.82
C GLN A 348 -3.41 19.74 0.69
N THR A 349 -2.94 20.83 1.27
CA THR A 349 -2.67 20.94 2.72
C THR A 349 -3.54 22.02 3.41
N ALA A 350 -4.25 22.83 2.65
CA ALA A 350 -5.10 23.90 3.15
C ALA A 350 -6.52 23.80 2.61
N ALA A 351 -7.49 24.23 3.40
CA ALA A 351 -8.87 24.32 2.96
C ALA A 351 -9.03 25.36 1.84
N TRP A 352 -9.91 25.05 0.89
CA TRP A 352 -10.24 25.91 -0.24
C TRP A 352 -11.38 26.91 0.09
N GLN A 353 -12.54 26.40 0.52
CA GLN A 353 -13.69 27.21 0.93
C GLN A 353 -14.39 26.58 2.14
N GLN A 354 -14.75 27.36 3.14
CA GLN A 354 -15.54 26.94 4.30
C GLN A 354 -15.06 25.65 4.99
N GLY A 355 -13.76 25.39 5.01
CA GLY A 355 -13.21 24.15 5.55
C GLY A 355 -13.28 22.94 4.61
N VAL A 356 -13.82 23.11 3.39
CA VAL A 356 -13.80 22.09 2.33
C VAL A 356 -12.46 22.15 1.61
N TYR A 357 -11.87 21.00 1.32
CA TYR A 357 -10.62 20.88 0.56
C TYR A 357 -10.92 20.53 -0.89
N ARG A 358 -10.06 20.97 -1.79
CA ARG A 358 -10.19 20.78 -3.23
C ARG A 358 -8.87 20.39 -3.85
N ARG A 359 -8.90 19.43 -4.77
CA ARG A 359 -7.78 19.13 -5.66
C ARG A 359 -8.24 19.12 -7.10
N ASP A 360 -7.42 19.70 -7.98
CA ASP A 360 -7.70 19.86 -9.40
C ASP A 360 -6.97 18.80 -10.22
N PHE A 361 -7.68 18.26 -11.19
CA PHE A 361 -7.22 17.28 -12.18
C PHE A 361 -7.53 17.78 -13.60
N GLU A 362 -6.92 17.18 -14.60
CA GLU A 362 -7.12 17.57 -16.01
C GLU A 362 -8.60 17.62 -16.40
N ASN A 363 -9.37 16.59 -16.05
CA ASN A 363 -10.76 16.45 -16.46
C ASN A 363 -11.77 16.70 -15.32
N GLY A 364 -11.34 17.15 -14.15
CA GLY A 364 -12.27 17.36 -13.04
C GLY A 364 -11.64 17.98 -11.79
N ILE A 365 -12.43 17.99 -10.74
CA ILE A 365 -12.02 18.36 -9.40
C ILE A 365 -12.54 17.32 -8.40
N VAL A 366 -11.87 17.22 -7.28
CA VAL A 366 -12.33 16.45 -6.12
C VAL A 366 -12.49 17.40 -4.95
N LEU A 367 -13.62 17.30 -4.28
CA LEU A 367 -13.91 18.03 -3.06
C LEU A 367 -14.09 17.05 -1.90
N VAL A 368 -13.55 17.39 -0.73
CA VAL A 368 -13.79 16.66 0.52
C VAL A 368 -14.19 17.62 1.63
N ASN A 369 -15.29 17.30 2.30
CA ASN A 369 -15.74 17.98 3.51
C ASN A 369 -15.36 17.12 4.73
N PRO A 370 -14.37 17.54 5.53
CA PRO A 370 -13.90 16.80 6.68
C PRO A 370 -14.99 16.49 7.70
N LYS A 371 -14.86 15.36 8.38
CA LYS A 371 -15.70 15.01 9.56
C LYS A 371 -15.57 16.10 10.64
N GLY A 372 -16.69 16.52 11.15
CA GLY A 372 -16.79 17.59 12.17
C GLY A 372 -16.89 18.99 11.61
N ASN A 373 -16.84 19.17 10.28
CA ASN A 373 -17.02 20.48 9.65
C ASN A 373 -18.50 20.87 9.47
N GLY A 374 -19.44 19.92 9.68
CA GLY A 374 -20.87 20.11 9.41
C GLY A 374 -21.17 20.19 7.91
N GLN A 375 -22.44 20.44 7.56
CA GLN A 375 -22.80 20.61 6.16
C GLN A 375 -22.25 21.93 5.60
N ARG A 376 -21.71 21.90 4.38
CA ARG A 376 -21.15 23.08 3.68
C ARG A 376 -21.70 23.18 2.26
N GLU A 377 -22.02 24.40 1.84
CA GLU A 377 -22.26 24.72 0.44
C GLU A 377 -21.09 25.53 -0.10
N VAL A 378 -20.51 25.08 -1.22
CA VAL A 378 -19.40 25.76 -1.90
C VAL A 378 -19.80 26.19 -3.31
N THR A 379 -19.29 27.32 -3.76
CA THR A 379 -19.52 27.87 -5.10
C THR A 379 -18.34 27.58 -6.01
N LEU A 380 -18.64 27.06 -7.20
CA LEU A 380 -17.65 26.72 -8.23
C LEU A 380 -17.48 27.89 -9.22
N GLU A 381 -16.31 27.96 -9.84
CA GLU A 381 -15.96 29.00 -10.81
C GLU A 381 -16.67 28.90 -12.17
N GLY A 382 -17.37 27.81 -12.39
CA GLY A 382 -18.08 27.53 -13.65
C GLY A 382 -18.98 26.30 -13.57
N ASP A 383 -19.38 25.79 -14.72
CA ASP A 383 -20.17 24.60 -14.85
C ASP A 383 -19.30 23.36 -14.68
N PHE A 384 -19.69 22.48 -13.75
CA PHE A 384 -19.15 21.16 -13.57
C PHE A 384 -20.26 20.13 -13.67
N PHE A 385 -19.90 18.88 -13.97
CA PHE A 385 -20.82 17.76 -14.12
C PHE A 385 -20.59 16.76 -13.00
N LYS A 386 -21.66 16.40 -12.33
CA LYS A 386 -21.65 15.23 -11.45
C LYS A 386 -21.44 13.96 -12.26
N ILE A 387 -20.91 12.93 -11.64
CA ILE A 387 -20.86 11.59 -12.22
C ILE A 387 -22.32 11.13 -12.48
N LYS A 388 -22.55 10.39 -13.58
CA LYS A 388 -23.80 9.71 -13.81
C LYS A 388 -23.64 8.25 -13.36
N GLY A 389 -24.13 7.94 -12.19
CA GLY A 389 -24.03 6.63 -11.57
C GLY A 389 -25.36 5.99 -11.27
N THR A 390 -25.33 4.76 -10.79
CA THR A 390 -26.50 3.94 -10.47
C THR A 390 -26.61 3.58 -8.99
N GLN A 391 -25.49 3.58 -8.27
CA GLN A 391 -25.42 3.15 -6.88
C GLN A 391 -25.93 4.21 -5.90
N ASP A 392 -25.62 5.50 -6.13
CA ASP A 392 -26.18 6.62 -5.38
C ASP A 392 -26.70 7.73 -6.33
N PRO A 393 -27.82 7.48 -7.04
CA PRO A 393 -28.31 8.39 -8.07
C PRO A 393 -28.81 9.75 -7.52
N LYS A 394 -28.95 9.90 -6.21
CA LYS A 394 -29.26 11.20 -5.58
C LYS A 394 -28.07 12.15 -5.57
N VAL A 395 -26.86 11.61 -5.58
CA VAL A 395 -25.62 12.37 -5.64
C VAL A 395 -25.04 12.32 -7.06
N ASN A 396 -24.98 11.13 -7.65
CA ASN A 396 -24.39 10.85 -8.97
C ASN A 396 -25.46 10.87 -10.07
N ASP A 397 -26.19 11.98 -10.21
CA ASP A 397 -27.34 12.16 -11.11
C ASP A 397 -26.95 12.63 -12.52
N GLY A 398 -25.68 12.97 -12.74
CA GLY A 398 -25.17 13.50 -14.01
C GLY A 398 -25.53 14.97 -14.26
N SER A 399 -26.09 15.67 -13.28
CA SER A 399 -26.50 17.07 -13.42
C SER A 399 -25.31 18.03 -13.51
N THR A 400 -25.55 19.17 -14.16
CA THR A 400 -24.62 20.31 -14.18
C THR A 400 -24.80 21.12 -12.92
N VAL A 401 -23.68 21.51 -12.28
CA VAL A 401 -23.70 22.28 -11.02
C VAL A 401 -22.71 23.44 -11.04
N ARG A 402 -23.08 24.53 -10.37
CA ARG A 402 -22.20 25.68 -10.01
C ARG A 402 -22.09 25.85 -8.52
N LYS A 403 -22.87 25.11 -7.77
CA LYS A 403 -22.82 25.02 -6.30
C LYS A 403 -22.99 23.57 -5.90
N VAL A 404 -22.32 23.19 -4.83
CA VAL A 404 -22.37 21.83 -4.28
C VAL A 404 -22.57 21.89 -2.79
N THR A 405 -23.55 21.17 -2.29
CA THR A 405 -23.73 20.94 -0.86
C THR A 405 -23.12 19.61 -0.49
N LEU A 406 -22.14 19.63 0.40
CA LEU A 406 -21.51 18.46 0.99
C LEU A 406 -21.99 18.29 2.43
N LYS A 407 -22.43 17.11 2.78
CA LYS A 407 -22.75 16.76 4.17
C LYS A 407 -21.46 16.76 5.00
N ASP A 408 -21.60 16.64 6.31
CA ASP A 408 -20.47 16.34 7.18
C ASP A 408 -19.87 14.98 6.80
N ARG A 409 -18.54 14.87 6.73
CA ARG A 409 -17.84 13.62 6.36
C ARG A 409 -18.31 13.11 4.98
N ASP A 410 -18.13 13.92 3.94
CA ASP A 410 -18.54 13.58 2.57
C ASP A 410 -17.48 14.02 1.54
N GLY A 411 -17.57 13.49 0.34
CA GLY A 411 -16.72 13.86 -0.79
C GLY A 411 -17.49 13.78 -2.12
N ILE A 412 -16.98 14.46 -3.13
CA ILE A 412 -17.55 14.38 -4.48
C ILE A 412 -16.47 14.54 -5.55
N ILE A 413 -16.64 13.82 -6.65
CA ILE A 413 -15.91 14.01 -7.89
C ILE A 413 -16.81 14.79 -8.85
N LEU A 414 -16.28 15.86 -9.43
CA LEU A 414 -16.98 16.68 -10.42
C LEU A 414 -16.12 16.77 -11.70
N LEU A 415 -16.73 16.55 -12.84
CA LEU A 415 -16.05 16.53 -14.14
C LEU A 415 -16.15 17.90 -14.83
N ARG A 416 -15.16 18.24 -15.65
CA ARG A 416 -15.13 19.46 -16.47
C ARG A 416 -15.64 19.17 -17.86
N ALA A 417 -16.28 20.15 -18.48
CA ALA A 417 -16.66 20.09 -19.89
C ALA A 417 -15.45 20.05 -20.85
N LYS A 418 -14.35 20.70 -20.44
CA LYS A 418 -13.09 20.75 -21.19
C LYS A 418 -11.92 20.49 -20.27
N PRO A 419 -10.95 19.64 -20.66
CA PRO A 419 -9.75 19.42 -19.90
C PRO A 419 -8.92 20.69 -19.68
N VAL A 420 -8.27 20.80 -18.53
CA VAL A 420 -7.23 21.79 -18.28
C VAL A 420 -5.86 21.14 -18.44
N LYS A 421 -4.91 21.85 -19.06
CA LYS A 421 -3.56 21.33 -19.26
C LYS A 421 -2.77 21.36 -17.94
N ARG A 422 -2.03 20.30 -17.68
CA ARG A 422 -1.03 20.28 -16.62
C ARG A 422 0.03 21.36 -16.91
N PRO A 423 0.47 22.15 -15.91
CA PRO A 423 1.65 23.01 -16.06
C PRO A 423 2.84 22.18 -16.54
N ALA A 424 3.60 22.70 -17.49
CA ALA A 424 4.81 22.04 -17.94
C ALA A 424 5.77 21.81 -16.76
N PRO A 425 6.46 20.67 -16.67
CA PRO A 425 7.51 20.49 -15.68
C PRO A 425 8.54 21.63 -15.81
N PRO A 426 9.12 22.11 -14.71
CA PRO A 426 10.24 23.07 -14.81
C PRO A 426 11.31 22.49 -15.75
N ALA A 427 11.82 23.34 -16.64
CA ALA A 427 12.92 22.91 -17.53
C ALA A 427 14.05 22.35 -16.68
N ALA A 428 14.55 21.18 -17.06
CA ALA A 428 15.70 20.57 -16.40
C ALA A 428 16.86 21.61 -16.46
N ILE A 429 17.35 22.00 -15.30
CA ILE A 429 18.55 22.84 -15.20
C ILE A 429 19.70 21.98 -15.69
N THR A 430 20.11 22.16 -16.93
CA THR A 430 21.35 21.58 -17.45
C THR A 430 22.49 22.33 -16.78
N THR A 431 23.03 21.78 -15.71
CA THR A 431 24.33 22.17 -15.19
C THR A 431 25.38 21.79 -16.24
N THR A 432 25.76 22.75 -17.07
CA THR A 432 26.99 22.63 -17.86
C THR A 432 28.13 22.61 -16.85
N ALA A 433 28.73 21.44 -16.64
CA ALA A 433 30.01 21.36 -15.99
C ALA A 433 31.02 22.10 -16.89
N SER A 434 31.47 23.26 -16.44
CA SER A 434 32.66 23.91 -17.00
C SER A 434 33.89 23.12 -16.55
N ASN A 435 34.58 22.57 -17.53
CA ASN A 435 35.92 21.99 -17.36
C ASN A 435 36.92 23.02 -16.83
#